data_f1e6e1d54945e3f106677772b101b85b
#
_entry.id   f1e6e1d54945e3f106677772b101b85b
#
_cell.length_a   1.000
_cell.length_b   1.000
_cell.length_c   1.000
_cell.angle_alpha   90.00
_cell.angle_beta   90.00
_cell.angle_gamma   90.00
#
_symmetry.space_group_name_H-M   'P 1'
#
loop_
_entity.id
_entity.type
_entity.pdbx_description
1 polymer ?
#
loop_
_entity_poly.entity_id
_entity_poly.type
_entity_poly.pdbx_seq_one_letter_code
_entity_poly.pdbx_strand_id
1 'polypeptide(L)'
;MLKGLRPLLLLAGCGQDEAPPPPRVEKPKPEAVRQAAVPAPGEPGGLPDDGTPLSEAPGEAGGAQEAATVLEIYYALIEAGKYREAWKLRSSGRGGGEAAFVESFGKYASYHANVGTPSGVAGQEGWLYVEVPVQIYGRTKSGEGFSSAGSVTLRRREDGSAAERQWRVYP
;
A
#
# COMPACT_ATOMS: atom_id res chain seq x y z
N MET A 1 -14.26 80.18 9.22
CA MET A 1 -15.14 81.09 8.45
C MET A 1 -15.42 80.41 7.11
N LEU A 2 -16.69 80.57 6.69
CA LEU A 2 -17.35 80.22 5.41
C LEU A 2 -17.45 78.71 5.09
N LYS A 3 -18.61 78.11 5.24
CA LYS A 3 -19.93 78.19 4.58
C LYS A 3 -19.81 77.96 3.06
N GLY A 4 -20.45 76.93 2.60
CA GLY A 4 -20.82 76.70 1.20
C GLY A 4 -21.29 75.30 0.98
N LEU A 5 -22.48 75.05 1.18
CA LEU A 5 -23.63 74.88 0.26
C LEU A 5 -23.64 73.59 -0.56
N ARG A 6 -24.56 72.74 -0.17
CA ARG A 6 -25.01 71.52 -0.97
C ARG A 6 -25.74 71.99 -2.22
N PRO A 7 -25.75 71.22 -3.26
CA PRO A 7 -26.99 70.93 -3.93
C PRO A 7 -27.33 69.42 -3.93
N LEU A 8 -28.57 69.23 -3.65
CA LEU A 8 -29.39 68.04 -3.80
C LEU A 8 -29.59 67.79 -5.30
N LEU A 9 -29.20 66.63 -5.77
CA LEU A 9 -29.61 66.10 -7.08
C LEU A 9 -30.36 64.80 -6.88
N LEU A 10 -31.64 64.86 -7.01
CA LEU A 10 -32.57 63.80 -7.27
C LEU A 10 -32.28 63.25 -8.68
N LEU A 11 -31.94 61.99 -8.80
CA LEU A 11 -32.05 61.27 -10.05
C LEU A 11 -32.81 59.96 -9.81
N ALA A 12 -33.87 59.94 -10.59
CA ALA A 12 -34.90 58.93 -10.66
C ALA A 12 -34.39 57.52 -10.93
N GLY A 13 -35.16 56.53 -10.43
CA GLY A 13 -34.97 55.12 -10.60
C GLY A 13 -34.96 54.63 -12.05
N CYS A 14 -34.16 53.64 -12.28
CA CYS A 14 -34.43 52.62 -13.28
C CYS A 14 -34.41 51.28 -12.54
N GLY A 15 -35.58 50.66 -12.46
CA GLY A 15 -35.72 49.30 -12.06
C GLY A 15 -34.92 48.42 -13.02
N GLN A 16 -33.93 47.73 -12.48
CA GLN A 16 -33.35 46.57 -13.16
C GLN A 16 -34.09 45.38 -12.60
N ASP A 17 -34.89 44.76 -13.46
CA ASP A 17 -35.39 43.43 -13.27
C ASP A 17 -34.15 42.49 -13.16
N GLU A 18 -33.75 42.25 -11.93
CA GLU A 18 -32.73 41.29 -11.63
C GLU A 18 -33.34 39.90 -11.86
N ALA A 19 -32.96 39.27 -12.97
CA ALA A 19 -33.34 37.90 -13.28
C ALA A 19 -32.90 37.00 -12.12
N PRO A 20 -33.74 36.08 -11.68
CA PRO A 20 -33.36 35.16 -10.60
C PRO A 20 -32.06 34.42 -10.97
N PRO A 21 -31.10 34.28 -10.04
CA PRO A 21 -29.86 33.59 -10.32
C PRO A 21 -30.18 32.15 -10.78
N PRO A 22 -29.46 31.65 -11.77
CA PRO A 22 -29.66 30.27 -12.22
C PRO A 22 -29.51 29.33 -11.04
N PRO A 23 -30.26 28.20 -10.99
CA PRO A 23 -30.18 27.25 -9.91
C PRO A 23 -28.72 26.82 -9.78
N ARG A 24 -28.18 26.99 -8.58
CA ARG A 24 -26.84 26.54 -8.24
C ARG A 24 -26.82 25.00 -8.39
N VAL A 25 -26.28 24.53 -9.51
CA VAL A 25 -25.99 23.12 -9.68
C VAL A 25 -24.97 22.79 -8.60
N GLU A 26 -25.42 22.21 -7.48
CA GLU A 26 -24.53 21.59 -6.53
C GLU A 26 -23.75 20.54 -7.29
N LYS A 27 -22.44 20.81 -7.45
CA LYS A 27 -21.52 19.76 -7.91
C LYS A 27 -21.71 18.59 -6.95
N PRO A 28 -21.99 17.37 -7.46
CA PRO A 28 -22.10 16.23 -6.57
C PRO A 28 -20.80 16.17 -5.76
N LYS A 29 -20.97 16.26 -4.44
CA LYS A 29 -19.89 16.01 -3.47
C LYS A 29 -19.27 14.68 -3.90
N PRO A 30 -17.94 14.60 -4.10
CA PRO A 30 -17.33 13.31 -4.41
C PRO A 30 -17.77 12.36 -3.31
N GLU A 31 -18.66 11.44 -3.64
CA GLU A 31 -18.88 10.28 -2.77
C GLU A 31 -17.51 9.67 -2.63
N ALA A 32 -16.99 9.70 -1.39
CA ALA A 32 -15.81 8.94 -1.05
C ALA A 32 -16.11 7.52 -1.50
N VAL A 33 -15.48 7.11 -2.60
CA VAL A 33 -15.51 5.72 -3.05
C VAL A 33 -15.05 4.95 -1.82
N ARG A 34 -16.00 4.34 -1.11
CA ARG A 34 -15.68 3.39 -0.05
C ARG A 34 -14.90 2.30 -0.77
N GLN A 35 -13.57 2.39 -0.67
CA GLN A 35 -12.75 1.27 -1.10
C GLN A 35 -13.31 0.08 -0.34
N ALA A 36 -13.88 -0.87 -1.09
CA ALA A 36 -14.40 -2.08 -0.51
C ALA A 36 -13.27 -2.67 0.34
N ALA A 37 -13.54 -2.84 1.64
CA ALA A 37 -12.53 -3.42 2.53
C ALA A 37 -12.13 -4.78 1.94
N VAL A 38 -10.83 -4.99 1.77
CA VAL A 38 -10.32 -6.27 1.31
C VAL A 38 -10.75 -7.33 2.33
N PRO A 39 -11.39 -8.44 1.90
CA PRO A 39 -11.83 -9.49 2.81
C PRO A 39 -10.66 -10.02 3.65
N ALA A 40 -10.96 -10.47 4.86
CA ALA A 40 -9.98 -11.14 5.69
C ALA A 40 -9.59 -12.50 5.08
N PRO A 41 -8.41 -13.05 5.44
CA PRO A 41 -8.06 -14.41 5.05
C PRO A 41 -9.14 -15.42 5.45
N GLY A 42 -9.43 -16.37 4.58
CA GLY A 42 -10.49 -17.35 4.79
C GLY A 42 -11.90 -16.88 4.45
N GLU A 43 -12.12 -15.59 4.22
CA GLU A 43 -13.41 -15.06 3.75
C GLU A 43 -13.53 -15.09 2.21
N PRO A 44 -14.77 -15.10 1.67
CA PRO A 44 -14.96 -15.05 0.22
C PRO A 44 -14.26 -13.84 -0.41
N GLY A 45 -13.34 -14.10 -1.34
CA GLY A 45 -12.50 -13.06 -2.00
C GLY A 45 -11.21 -12.71 -1.28
N GLY A 46 -10.94 -13.25 -0.08
CA GLY A 46 -9.64 -13.23 0.59
C GLY A 46 -8.75 -14.39 0.14
N LEU A 47 -7.49 -14.39 0.56
CA LEU A 47 -6.62 -15.55 0.40
C LEU A 47 -7.07 -16.70 1.33
N PRO A 48 -6.82 -17.96 0.97
CA PRO A 48 -7.07 -19.10 1.87
C PRO A 48 -6.36 -18.92 3.21
N ASP A 49 -7.04 -19.21 4.31
CA ASP A 49 -6.49 -19.20 5.67
C ASP A 49 -6.40 -20.64 6.20
N ASP A 50 -5.91 -21.54 5.35
CA ASP A 50 -5.83 -22.95 5.66
C ASP A 50 -4.50 -23.37 6.31
N GLY A 51 -3.54 -22.40 6.38
CA GLY A 51 -2.23 -22.65 7.00
C GLY A 51 -1.43 -23.76 6.31
N THR A 52 -1.90 -24.24 5.14
CA THR A 52 -1.19 -25.27 4.39
C THR A 52 0.08 -24.68 3.77
N PRO A 53 1.24 -25.33 3.94
CA PRO A 53 2.45 -24.96 3.20
C PRO A 53 2.16 -25.00 1.70
N LEU A 54 2.53 -23.95 1.00
CA LEU A 54 2.21 -23.73 -0.42
C LEU A 54 2.78 -24.80 -1.37
N SER A 55 3.65 -25.69 -0.90
CA SER A 55 4.09 -26.87 -1.63
C SER A 55 4.86 -27.83 -0.71
N GLU A 56 4.50 -29.09 -0.69
CA GLU A 56 5.28 -30.15 -0.05
C GLU A 56 6.46 -30.63 -0.93
N ALA A 57 6.51 -30.24 -2.20
CA ALA A 57 7.60 -30.60 -3.09
C ALA A 57 8.81 -29.69 -2.79
N PRO A 58 10.02 -30.26 -2.61
CA PRO A 58 11.24 -29.47 -2.56
C PRO A 58 11.34 -28.67 -3.87
N GLY A 59 11.19 -27.35 -3.77
CA GLY A 59 11.37 -26.48 -4.93
C GLY A 59 12.80 -26.58 -5.46
N GLU A 60 12.95 -26.38 -6.76
CA GLU A 60 14.29 -26.26 -7.32
C GLU A 60 15.06 -25.12 -6.62
N ALA A 61 16.33 -25.38 -6.28
CA ALA A 61 17.17 -24.38 -5.65
C ALA A 61 17.23 -23.11 -6.51
N GLY A 62 16.87 -21.97 -5.92
CA GLY A 62 16.72 -20.70 -6.64
C GLY A 62 15.41 -20.54 -7.40
N GLY A 63 14.45 -21.47 -7.25
CA GLY A 63 13.13 -21.40 -7.88
C GLY A 63 12.15 -20.46 -7.17
N ALA A 64 10.93 -20.37 -7.72
CA ALA A 64 9.87 -19.51 -7.21
C ALA A 64 9.47 -19.86 -5.76
N GLN A 65 9.50 -21.13 -5.40
CA GLN A 65 9.17 -21.59 -4.05
C GLN A 65 10.18 -21.10 -3.00
N GLU A 66 11.48 -21.07 -3.35
CA GLU A 66 12.50 -20.50 -2.45
C GLU A 66 12.25 -18.99 -2.23
N ALA A 67 11.81 -18.26 -3.28
CA ALA A 67 11.43 -16.87 -3.14
C ALA A 67 10.23 -16.70 -2.18
N ALA A 68 9.20 -17.55 -2.29
CA ALA A 68 8.06 -17.53 -1.38
C ALA A 68 8.48 -17.81 0.06
N THR A 69 9.34 -18.79 0.30
CA THR A 69 9.89 -19.10 1.63
C THR A 69 10.64 -17.91 2.23
N VAL A 70 11.44 -17.18 1.43
CA VAL A 70 12.10 -15.95 1.90
C VAL A 70 11.07 -14.88 2.30
N LEU A 71 9.97 -14.77 1.55
CA LEU A 71 8.90 -13.84 1.87
C LEU A 71 8.14 -14.22 3.15
N GLU A 72 7.87 -15.50 3.36
CA GLU A 72 7.28 -16.04 4.60
C GLU A 72 8.15 -15.68 5.81
N ILE A 73 9.46 -15.93 5.72
CA ILE A 73 10.42 -15.56 6.77
C ILE A 73 10.41 -14.05 7.02
N TYR A 74 10.35 -13.25 5.95
CA TYR A 74 10.29 -11.81 6.04
C TYR A 74 9.08 -11.33 6.84
N TYR A 75 7.89 -11.86 6.54
CA TYR A 75 6.67 -11.49 7.26
C TYR A 75 6.63 -12.07 8.68
N ALA A 76 7.11 -13.28 8.90
CA ALA A 76 7.24 -13.86 10.24
C ALA A 76 8.14 -13.01 11.15
N LEU A 77 9.21 -12.43 10.61
CA LEU A 77 10.07 -11.49 11.34
C LEU A 77 9.34 -10.19 11.68
N ILE A 78 8.53 -9.66 10.75
CA ILE A 78 7.71 -8.46 11.00
C ILE A 78 6.68 -8.75 12.08
N GLU A 79 5.97 -9.85 12.01
CA GLU A 79 4.98 -10.28 12.98
C GLU A 79 5.58 -10.46 14.39
N ALA A 80 6.81 -10.99 14.45
CA ALA A 80 7.58 -11.11 15.69
C ALA A 80 8.19 -9.78 16.19
N GLY A 81 7.97 -8.65 15.49
CA GLY A 81 8.56 -7.35 15.82
C GLY A 81 10.06 -7.24 15.53
N LYS A 82 10.64 -8.22 14.83
CA LYS A 82 12.07 -8.27 14.46
C LYS A 82 12.35 -7.49 13.17
N TYR A 83 11.92 -6.23 13.12
CA TYR A 83 11.94 -5.40 11.91
C TYR A 83 13.34 -5.23 11.30
N ARG A 84 14.40 -5.12 12.14
CA ARG A 84 15.78 -4.99 11.67
C ARG A 84 16.28 -6.26 10.97
N GLU A 85 15.82 -7.42 11.41
CA GLU A 85 16.13 -8.70 10.77
C GLU A 85 15.39 -8.81 9.44
N ALA A 86 14.11 -8.44 9.40
CA ALA A 86 13.33 -8.37 8.18
C ALA A 86 13.95 -7.40 7.16
N TRP A 87 14.45 -6.24 7.61
CA TRP A 87 15.14 -5.28 6.73
C TRP A 87 16.31 -5.91 5.96
N LYS A 88 17.06 -6.81 6.59
CA LYS A 88 18.21 -7.49 5.96
C LYS A 88 17.81 -8.40 4.80
N LEU A 89 16.56 -8.83 4.72
CA LEU A 89 16.02 -9.64 3.61
C LEU A 89 15.60 -8.79 2.41
N ARG A 90 15.67 -7.47 2.50
CA ARG A 90 15.34 -6.57 1.39
C ARG A 90 16.55 -6.32 0.50
N SER A 91 16.27 -6.13 -0.78
CA SER A 91 17.30 -5.66 -1.71
C SER A 91 17.56 -4.16 -1.49
N SER A 92 18.77 -3.70 -1.77
CA SER A 92 19.07 -2.28 -1.89
C SER A 92 18.18 -1.67 -2.96
N GLY A 93 17.46 -0.58 -2.65
CA GLY A 93 16.56 0.05 -3.59
C GLY A 93 15.76 1.17 -2.98
N ARG A 94 14.65 1.53 -3.63
CA ARG A 94 13.71 2.58 -3.20
C ARG A 94 13.09 2.22 -1.84
N GLY A 95 12.77 3.20 -1.03
CA GLY A 95 11.93 2.98 0.15
C GLY A 95 12.54 3.38 1.49
N GLY A 96 13.46 4.33 1.50
CA GLY A 96 14.05 4.86 2.75
C GLY A 96 15.09 3.91 3.36
N GLY A 97 15.64 4.30 4.50
CA GLY A 97 16.60 3.50 5.25
C GLY A 97 15.93 2.56 6.25
N GLU A 98 16.75 1.74 6.92
CA GLU A 98 16.31 0.83 7.97
C GLU A 98 15.48 1.52 9.05
N ALA A 99 15.88 2.72 9.49
CA ALA A 99 15.16 3.46 10.53
C ALA A 99 13.73 3.80 10.10
N ALA A 100 13.53 4.31 8.88
CA ALA A 100 12.21 4.62 8.35
C ALA A 100 11.35 3.35 8.17
N PHE A 101 11.96 2.25 7.76
CA PHE A 101 11.29 0.95 7.69
C PHE A 101 10.79 0.51 9.07
N VAL A 102 11.63 0.51 10.09
CA VAL A 102 11.25 0.15 11.45
C VAL A 102 10.14 1.07 11.98
N GLU A 103 10.25 2.37 11.76
CA GLU A 103 9.27 3.37 12.19
C GLU A 103 7.90 3.15 11.55
N SER A 104 7.86 2.70 10.29
CA SER A 104 6.62 2.47 9.55
C SER A 104 5.70 1.45 10.22
N PHE A 105 6.23 0.52 11.02
CA PHE A 105 5.47 -0.45 11.80
C PHE A 105 5.03 0.07 13.16
N GLY A 106 5.52 1.22 13.60
CA GLY A 106 5.23 1.79 14.92
C GLY A 106 3.75 2.05 15.21
N LYS A 107 2.92 2.16 14.19
CA LYS A 107 1.48 2.40 14.29
C LYS A 107 0.64 1.13 14.53
N TYR A 108 1.19 -0.06 14.29
CA TYR A 108 0.46 -1.32 14.39
C TYR A 108 0.56 -1.92 15.79
N ALA A 109 -0.54 -2.46 16.29
CA ALA A 109 -0.60 -3.28 17.48
C ALA A 109 -0.43 -4.77 17.14
N SER A 110 -0.99 -5.20 16.01
CA SER A 110 -0.76 -6.52 15.41
C SER A 110 -0.63 -6.39 13.90
N TYR A 111 0.20 -7.24 13.32
CA TYR A 111 0.45 -7.27 11.88
C TYR A 111 0.66 -8.71 11.47
N HIS A 112 -0.13 -9.21 10.55
CA HIS A 112 -0.10 -10.58 10.04
C HIS A 112 -0.06 -10.54 8.52
N ALA A 113 0.44 -11.60 7.90
CA ALA A 113 0.46 -11.76 6.47
C ALA A 113 0.17 -13.21 6.05
N ASN A 114 -0.70 -13.37 5.07
CA ASN A 114 -0.86 -14.61 4.33
C ASN A 114 -0.11 -14.47 3.00
N VAL A 115 0.78 -15.41 2.74
CA VAL A 115 1.59 -15.50 1.52
C VAL A 115 0.95 -16.50 0.59
N GLY A 116 0.61 -16.07 -0.62
CA GLY A 116 -0.03 -16.91 -1.63
C GLY A 116 0.97 -17.63 -2.53
N THR A 117 0.48 -18.35 -3.52
CA THR A 117 1.31 -19.11 -4.47
C THR A 117 2.14 -18.16 -5.33
N PRO A 118 3.46 -18.35 -5.40
CA PRO A 118 4.33 -17.51 -6.22
C PRO A 118 4.05 -17.67 -7.71
N SER A 119 4.33 -16.64 -8.49
CA SER A 119 4.40 -16.73 -9.96
C SER A 119 5.59 -17.58 -10.40
N GLY A 120 5.63 -17.90 -11.70
CA GLY A 120 6.85 -18.43 -12.30
C GLY A 120 8.00 -17.42 -12.22
N VAL A 121 9.25 -17.95 -12.28
CA VAL A 121 10.45 -17.10 -12.36
C VAL A 121 10.52 -16.43 -13.72
N ALA A 122 10.70 -15.11 -13.73
CA ALA A 122 10.89 -14.29 -14.94
C ALA A 122 12.29 -13.68 -14.94
N GLY A 123 13.01 -13.79 -16.06
CA GLY A 123 14.34 -13.22 -16.22
C GLY A 123 14.30 -11.89 -16.98
N GLN A 124 15.05 -10.87 -16.49
CA GLN A 124 15.25 -9.60 -17.17
C GLN A 124 16.61 -9.00 -16.82
N GLU A 125 17.43 -8.70 -17.81
CA GLU A 125 18.71 -7.98 -17.67
C GLU A 125 19.65 -8.57 -16.60
N GLY A 126 19.74 -9.92 -16.54
CA GLY A 126 20.58 -10.64 -15.57
C GLY A 126 20.03 -10.63 -14.14
N TRP A 127 18.75 -10.30 -13.98
CA TRP A 127 17.98 -10.47 -12.76
C TRP A 127 16.86 -11.48 -12.96
N LEU A 128 16.57 -12.23 -11.93
CA LEU A 128 15.40 -13.09 -11.84
C LEU A 128 14.41 -12.46 -10.88
N TYR A 129 13.13 -12.53 -11.25
CA TYR A 129 12.02 -11.94 -10.51
C TYR A 129 10.94 -12.99 -10.25
N VAL A 130 10.31 -12.91 -9.10
CA VAL A 130 9.11 -13.66 -8.74
C VAL A 130 8.14 -12.70 -8.08
N GLU A 131 6.88 -12.75 -8.48
CA GLU A 131 5.79 -12.06 -7.82
C GLU A 131 5.03 -13.03 -6.93
N VAL A 132 4.78 -12.63 -5.69
CA VAL A 132 4.06 -13.43 -4.70
C VAL A 132 2.86 -12.62 -4.20
N PRO A 133 1.64 -13.11 -4.38
CA PRO A 133 0.47 -12.46 -3.81
C PRO A 133 0.53 -12.54 -2.29
N VAL A 134 0.14 -11.44 -1.62
CA VAL A 134 0.15 -11.34 -0.17
C VAL A 134 -1.10 -10.61 0.29
N GLN A 135 -1.70 -11.09 1.36
CA GLN A 135 -2.71 -10.37 2.10
C GLN A 135 -2.17 -10.02 3.49
N ILE A 136 -2.13 -8.73 3.79
CA ILE A 136 -1.74 -8.23 5.12
C ILE A 136 -2.99 -7.81 5.89
N TYR A 137 -3.02 -8.08 7.19
CA TYR A 137 -4.14 -7.73 8.06
C TYR A 137 -3.68 -7.55 9.51
N GLY A 138 -4.52 -6.94 10.32
CA GLY A 138 -4.20 -6.73 11.74
C GLY A 138 -4.97 -5.58 12.36
N ARG A 139 -4.38 -4.98 13.38
CA ARG A 139 -4.93 -3.82 14.10
C ARG A 139 -3.90 -2.74 14.31
N THR A 140 -4.33 -1.51 14.22
CA THR A 140 -3.54 -0.36 14.64
C THR A 140 -3.56 -0.20 16.16
N LYS A 141 -2.67 0.61 16.71
CA LYS A 141 -2.67 0.98 18.15
C LYS A 141 -3.90 1.77 18.56
N SER A 142 -4.60 2.40 17.60
CA SER A 142 -5.91 3.04 17.84
C SER A 142 -7.06 2.02 17.92
N GLY A 143 -6.80 0.73 17.69
CA GLY A 143 -7.82 -0.34 17.72
C GLY A 143 -8.52 -0.58 16.40
N GLU A 144 -8.23 0.20 15.34
CA GLU A 144 -8.80 0.05 14.03
C GLU A 144 -8.23 -1.18 13.31
N GLY A 145 -9.10 -2.02 12.75
CA GLY A 145 -8.70 -3.16 11.92
C GLY A 145 -8.29 -2.71 10.52
N PHE A 146 -7.32 -3.38 9.92
CA PHE A 146 -6.95 -3.18 8.52
C PHE A 146 -6.78 -4.52 7.80
N SER A 147 -7.05 -4.52 6.52
CA SER A 147 -6.73 -5.61 5.59
C SER A 147 -6.38 -5.03 4.24
N SER A 148 -5.38 -5.59 3.56
CA SER A 148 -4.97 -5.17 2.23
C SER A 148 -4.38 -6.35 1.49
N ALA A 149 -4.72 -6.52 0.22
CA ALA A 149 -4.13 -7.52 -0.66
C ALA A 149 -3.31 -6.85 -1.76
N GLY A 150 -2.25 -7.53 -2.20
CA GLY A 150 -1.38 -7.06 -3.25
C GLY A 150 -0.35 -8.11 -3.63
N SER A 151 0.65 -7.74 -4.40
CA SER A 151 1.79 -8.60 -4.73
C SER A 151 3.08 -7.99 -4.22
N VAL A 152 3.99 -8.85 -3.80
CA VAL A 152 5.36 -8.50 -3.45
C VAL A 152 6.29 -9.11 -4.47
N THR A 153 7.16 -8.30 -5.03
CA THR A 153 8.20 -8.76 -5.94
C THR A 153 9.45 -9.15 -5.16
N LEU A 154 10.00 -10.31 -5.45
CA LEU A 154 11.33 -10.69 -5.02
C LEU A 154 12.25 -10.72 -6.23
N ARG A 155 13.53 -10.44 -6.01
CA ARG A 155 14.55 -10.55 -7.05
C ARG A 155 15.84 -11.14 -6.53
N ARG A 156 16.62 -11.72 -7.44
CA ARG A 156 18.00 -12.14 -7.22
C ARG A 156 18.81 -11.97 -8.50
N ARG A 157 20.12 -11.95 -8.39
CA ARG A 157 20.97 -12.04 -9.59
C ARG A 157 20.87 -13.45 -10.18
N GLU A 158 20.84 -13.51 -11.48
CA GLU A 158 21.00 -14.77 -12.21
C GLU A 158 22.42 -15.31 -12.05
N ASP A 159 23.39 -14.41 -12.25
CA ASP A 159 24.81 -14.64 -12.08
C ASP A 159 25.39 -13.85 -10.91
N GLY A 160 26.54 -14.24 -10.40
CA GLY A 160 27.23 -13.52 -9.33
C GLY A 160 27.60 -14.40 -8.15
N SER A 161 28.00 -13.77 -7.04
CA SER A 161 28.36 -14.44 -5.79
C SER A 161 27.15 -15.15 -5.17
N ALA A 162 27.41 -16.09 -4.24
CA ALA A 162 26.33 -16.76 -3.51
C ALA A 162 25.38 -15.79 -2.79
N ALA A 163 25.87 -14.66 -2.30
CA ALA A 163 25.05 -13.63 -1.65
C ALA A 163 24.15 -12.88 -2.63
N GLU A 164 24.62 -12.62 -3.86
CA GLU A 164 23.85 -11.92 -4.89
C GLU A 164 22.77 -12.82 -5.52
N ARG A 165 22.99 -14.14 -5.50
CA ARG A 165 22.02 -15.14 -5.97
C ARG A 165 20.97 -15.50 -4.93
N GLN A 166 20.95 -14.86 -3.76
CA GLN A 166 19.87 -15.04 -2.77
C GLN A 166 18.68 -14.17 -3.14
N TRP A 167 17.48 -14.72 -3.00
CA TRP A 167 16.25 -13.97 -3.14
C TRP A 167 16.15 -12.85 -2.11
N ARG A 168 15.72 -11.68 -2.55
CA ARG A 168 15.53 -10.50 -1.72
C ARG A 168 14.20 -9.84 -2.05
N VAL A 169 13.51 -9.36 -1.03
CA VAL A 169 12.31 -8.55 -1.20
C VAL A 169 12.68 -7.26 -1.93
N TYR A 170 12.05 -7.02 -3.07
CA TYR A 170 12.27 -5.83 -3.89
C TYR A 170 11.18 -4.80 -3.61
N PRO A 171 11.52 -3.61 -3.04
CA PRO A 171 10.56 -2.57 -2.67
C PRO A 171 10.04 -1.76 -3.85
#